data_969ed210e978c4b09ac6f1f41903a9d6
#
_entry.id   969ed210e978c4b09ac6f1f41903a9d6
#
_cell.length_a   1.000
_cell.length_b   1.000
_cell.length_c   1.000
_cell.angle_alpha   90.00
_cell.angle_beta   90.00
_cell.angle_gamma   90.00
#
_symmetry.space_group_name_H-M   'P 1'
#
loop_
_entity.id
_entity.type
_entity.pdbx_description
1 polymer ?
#
loop_
_entity_poly.entity_id
_entity_poly.type
_entity_poly.pdbx_seq_one_letter_code
_entity_poly.pdbx_strand_id
1 'polypeptide(L)'
;MYIKEEILFIIMNSFKGKLYISDNPFNWPSGDMFAGLENYTEGIRKTGFFAAFGWSAFITVGSVLVIVLFTSMTAWYITRVKTRLSNTLYYLFVFSMVVPFQMVMFTMSKLADMLKLNNPVGMIFLYLGFGAGLSVFMFCGFVKSIPLEIEEAAMIDGCTPIQTFFQIVMPILKPTAIIVAILNAMWVWNDYLLPYLVIGVSTPYKTIPVAVQYLMGSYGAKDYGSMMALLVLAIIPIIAFYLFCQKYIIEGVVAGAVKG
;
A
#
# COMPACT_ATOMS: atom_id res chain seq x y z
N MET A 1 -3.60 19.43 -14.06
CA MET A 1 -4.00 19.30 -15.48
C MET A 1 -3.46 18.01 -16.09
N TYR A 2 -2.20 17.65 -15.90
CA TYR A 2 -1.54 16.47 -16.49
C TYR A 2 -2.16 15.10 -16.16
N ILE A 3 -2.57 14.82 -14.92
CA ILE A 3 -3.10 13.49 -14.50
C ILE A 3 -4.36 13.08 -15.29
N LYS A 4 -5.22 14.03 -15.65
CA LYS A 4 -6.44 13.73 -16.45
C LYS A 4 -6.09 13.28 -17.87
N GLU A 5 -5.05 13.85 -18.44
CA GLU A 5 -4.60 13.53 -19.80
C GLU A 5 -3.97 12.13 -19.84
N GLU A 6 -3.18 11.76 -18.82
CA GLU A 6 -2.58 10.43 -18.71
C GLU A 6 -3.62 9.32 -18.53
N ILE A 7 -4.62 9.53 -17.67
CA ILE A 7 -5.72 8.57 -17.48
C ILE A 7 -6.53 8.43 -18.78
N LEU A 8 -6.86 9.54 -19.44
CA LEU A 8 -7.56 9.52 -20.71
C LEU A 8 -6.77 8.77 -21.79
N PHE A 9 -5.46 8.98 -21.84
CA PHE A 9 -4.55 8.27 -22.74
C PHE A 9 -4.60 6.75 -22.52
N ILE A 10 -4.54 6.29 -21.27
CA ILE A 10 -4.61 4.86 -20.95
C ILE A 10 -5.98 4.29 -21.35
N ILE A 11 -7.08 4.98 -20.98
CA ILE A 11 -8.44 4.56 -21.34
C ILE A 11 -8.61 4.48 -22.84
N MET A 12 -8.20 5.50 -23.59
CA MET A 12 -8.31 5.54 -25.05
C MET A 12 -7.54 4.37 -25.70
N ASN A 13 -6.32 4.12 -25.25
CA ASN A 13 -5.49 3.07 -25.83
C ASN A 13 -5.91 1.65 -25.37
N SER A 14 -6.66 1.51 -24.29
CA SER A 14 -7.21 0.22 -23.87
C SER A 14 -8.23 -0.36 -24.85
N PHE A 15 -8.83 0.49 -25.70
CA PHE A 15 -9.79 0.09 -26.74
C PHE A 15 -9.18 -0.05 -28.12
N LYS A 16 -7.84 0.10 -28.27
CA LYS A 16 -7.16 -0.01 -29.57
C LYS A 16 -6.56 -1.38 -29.80
N GLY A 17 -6.56 -1.80 -31.07
CA GLY A 17 -5.80 -2.94 -31.51
C GLY A 17 -4.28 -2.73 -31.28
N LYS A 18 -3.57 -3.81 -30.97
CA LYS A 18 -2.17 -3.84 -30.53
C LYS A 18 -1.22 -3.00 -31.44
N LEU A 19 -1.36 -3.08 -32.74
CA LEU A 19 -0.50 -2.36 -33.70
C LEU A 19 -0.72 -0.85 -33.62
N TYR A 20 -1.97 -0.43 -33.51
CA TYR A 20 -2.33 0.98 -33.52
C TYR A 20 -1.95 1.75 -32.24
N ILE A 21 -1.68 1.05 -31.15
CA ILE A 21 -1.19 1.69 -29.92
C ILE A 21 0.21 2.26 -30.11
N SER A 22 1.07 1.57 -30.88
CA SER A 22 2.42 2.03 -31.18
C SER A 22 2.44 3.07 -32.30
N ASP A 23 1.64 2.85 -33.36
CA ASP A 23 1.69 3.68 -34.57
C ASP A 23 0.92 5.01 -34.41
N ASN A 24 -0.23 4.96 -33.70
CA ASN A 24 -1.14 6.11 -33.54
C ASN A 24 -1.59 6.26 -32.07
N PRO A 25 -0.66 6.50 -31.12
CA PRO A 25 -0.99 6.47 -29.68
C PRO A 25 -1.98 7.55 -29.24
N PHE A 26 -1.99 8.71 -29.90
CA PHE A 26 -2.83 9.85 -29.54
C PHE A 26 -4.14 9.96 -30.33
N ASN A 27 -4.33 9.14 -31.36
CA ASN A 27 -5.56 9.17 -32.14
C ASN A 27 -6.72 8.48 -31.39
N TRP A 28 -7.93 8.98 -31.55
CA TRP A 28 -9.12 8.34 -30.99
C TRP A 28 -9.38 6.99 -31.69
N PRO A 29 -9.72 5.91 -30.95
CA PRO A 29 -9.99 4.60 -31.56
C PRO A 29 -11.24 4.66 -32.44
N SER A 30 -11.08 4.51 -33.74
CA SER A 30 -12.17 4.51 -34.72
C SER A 30 -11.87 3.52 -35.85
N GLY A 31 -12.92 2.99 -36.49
CA GLY A 31 -12.82 2.03 -37.59
C GLY A 31 -11.98 0.81 -37.18
N ASP A 32 -10.98 0.45 -37.99
CA ASP A 32 -10.12 -0.73 -37.82
C ASP A 32 -9.21 -0.65 -36.57
N MET A 33 -9.05 0.55 -35.99
CA MET A 33 -8.27 0.72 -34.76
C MET A 33 -9.03 0.25 -33.52
N PHE A 34 -10.36 0.19 -33.56
CA PHE A 34 -11.20 -0.11 -32.41
C PHE A 34 -11.32 -1.61 -32.16
N ALA A 35 -10.71 -2.09 -31.07
CA ALA A 35 -10.75 -3.49 -30.65
C ALA A 35 -11.89 -3.85 -29.69
N GLY A 36 -12.79 -2.92 -29.40
CA GLY A 36 -13.87 -3.16 -28.42
C GLY A 36 -13.36 -3.55 -27.05
N LEU A 37 -13.92 -4.61 -26.46
CA LEU A 37 -13.52 -5.13 -25.16
C LEU A 37 -12.53 -6.31 -25.23
N GLU A 38 -11.97 -6.61 -26.40
CA GLU A 38 -11.07 -7.75 -26.60
C GLU A 38 -9.85 -7.65 -25.69
N ASN A 39 -9.22 -6.48 -25.57
CA ASN A 39 -8.08 -6.24 -24.71
C ASN A 39 -8.38 -6.53 -23.23
N TYR A 40 -9.60 -6.24 -22.79
CA TYR A 40 -10.03 -6.51 -21.40
C TYR A 40 -10.21 -8.01 -21.17
N THR A 41 -10.93 -8.69 -22.05
CA THR A 41 -11.18 -10.14 -21.93
C THR A 41 -9.90 -10.94 -22.02
N GLU A 42 -9.03 -10.62 -22.98
CA GLU A 42 -7.72 -11.25 -23.14
C GLU A 42 -6.80 -10.97 -21.96
N GLY A 43 -6.73 -9.71 -21.50
CA GLY A 43 -5.91 -9.32 -20.36
C GLY A 43 -6.34 -10.05 -19.08
N ILE A 44 -7.63 -10.07 -18.77
CA ILE A 44 -8.18 -10.79 -17.61
C ILE A 44 -7.84 -12.28 -17.68
N ARG A 45 -8.02 -12.91 -18.85
CA ARG A 45 -7.74 -14.33 -19.05
C ARG A 45 -6.26 -14.67 -18.90
N LYS A 46 -5.38 -13.92 -19.56
CA LYS A 46 -3.93 -14.17 -19.57
C LYS A 46 -3.26 -14.01 -18.22
N THR A 47 -3.74 -13.05 -17.42
CA THR A 47 -3.11 -12.72 -16.14
C THR A 47 -3.77 -13.36 -14.93
N GLY A 48 -4.97 -13.94 -15.09
CA GLY A 48 -5.77 -14.38 -13.95
C GLY A 48 -6.16 -13.20 -13.05
N PHE A 49 -6.56 -12.07 -13.65
CA PHE A 49 -6.76 -10.78 -13.01
C PHE A 49 -7.57 -10.85 -11.71
N PHE A 50 -8.65 -11.61 -11.67
CA PHE A 50 -9.48 -11.70 -10.45
C PHE A 50 -8.74 -12.35 -9.28
N ALA A 51 -7.90 -13.36 -9.55
CA ALA A 51 -7.05 -13.95 -8.52
C ALA A 51 -5.98 -12.96 -8.05
N ALA A 52 -5.35 -12.24 -8.98
CA ALA A 52 -4.37 -11.19 -8.66
C ALA A 52 -4.99 -10.05 -7.86
N PHE A 53 -6.23 -9.65 -8.21
CA PHE A 53 -7.00 -8.66 -7.45
C PHE A 53 -7.26 -9.16 -6.01
N GLY A 54 -7.73 -10.38 -5.86
CA GLY A 54 -7.97 -10.99 -4.56
C GLY A 54 -6.72 -11.01 -3.67
N TRP A 55 -5.57 -11.40 -4.25
CA TRP A 55 -4.30 -11.39 -3.52
C TRP A 55 -3.82 -9.98 -3.19
N SER A 56 -3.94 -9.02 -4.12
CA SER A 56 -3.63 -7.61 -3.84
C SER A 56 -4.49 -7.07 -2.70
N ALA A 57 -5.80 -7.32 -2.73
CA ALA A 57 -6.71 -6.87 -1.68
C ALA A 57 -6.40 -7.52 -0.33
N PHE A 58 -6.18 -8.85 -0.30
CA PHE A 58 -5.83 -9.59 0.91
C PHE A 58 -4.54 -9.07 1.55
N ILE A 59 -3.47 -8.93 0.75
CA ILE A 59 -2.17 -8.44 1.23
C ILE A 59 -2.30 -7.00 1.70
N THR A 60 -2.96 -6.12 0.94
CA THR A 60 -3.10 -4.70 1.30
C THR A 60 -3.88 -4.53 2.59
N VAL A 61 -5.08 -5.12 2.68
CA VAL A 61 -5.93 -4.99 3.87
C VAL A 61 -5.24 -5.62 5.08
N GLY A 62 -4.69 -6.82 4.95
CA GLY A 62 -3.97 -7.50 6.02
C GLY A 62 -2.76 -6.70 6.51
N SER A 63 -1.94 -6.17 5.58
CA SER A 63 -0.78 -5.36 5.94
C SER A 63 -1.17 -4.07 6.64
N VAL A 64 -2.18 -3.35 6.14
CA VAL A 64 -2.65 -2.10 6.76
C VAL A 64 -3.17 -2.34 8.17
N LEU A 65 -3.98 -3.38 8.38
CA LEU A 65 -4.50 -3.71 9.71
C LEU A 65 -3.38 -4.02 10.70
N VAL A 66 -2.43 -4.85 10.29
CA VAL A 66 -1.28 -5.24 11.11
C VAL A 66 -0.36 -4.05 11.38
N ILE A 67 -0.04 -3.24 10.36
CA ILE A 67 0.76 -2.02 10.53
C ILE A 67 0.10 -1.06 11.51
N VAL A 68 -1.16 -0.68 11.29
CA VAL A 68 -1.85 0.28 12.15
C VAL A 68 -1.91 -0.20 13.59
N LEU A 69 -2.27 -1.47 13.80
CA LEU A 69 -2.40 -2.03 15.15
C LEU A 69 -1.06 -2.07 15.88
N PHE A 70 -0.06 -2.73 15.30
CA PHE A 70 1.20 -2.95 16.01
C PHE A 70 2.04 -1.68 16.13
N THR A 71 2.01 -0.80 15.12
CA THR A 71 2.80 0.44 15.19
C THR A 71 2.17 1.48 16.12
N SER A 72 0.84 1.54 16.25
CA SER A 72 0.20 2.40 17.24
C SER A 72 0.48 1.94 18.68
N MET A 73 0.41 0.63 18.96
CA MET A 73 0.78 0.06 20.27
C MET A 73 2.26 0.32 20.59
N THR A 74 3.14 0.10 19.61
CA THR A 74 4.59 0.35 19.75
C THR A 74 4.86 1.82 20.04
N ALA A 75 4.22 2.71 19.29
CA ALA A 75 4.38 4.17 19.47
C ALA A 75 3.88 4.63 20.83
N TRP A 76 2.75 4.10 21.28
CA TRP A 76 2.23 4.38 22.62
C TRP A 76 3.22 3.93 23.70
N TYR A 77 3.70 2.68 23.64
CA TYR A 77 4.73 2.17 24.55
C TYR A 77 5.98 3.06 24.56
N ILE A 78 6.58 3.34 23.40
CA ILE A 78 7.79 4.16 23.27
C ILE A 78 7.59 5.55 23.88
N THR A 79 6.41 6.13 23.70
CA THR A 79 6.14 7.49 24.15
C THR A 79 5.89 7.57 25.65
N ARG A 80 5.25 6.55 26.25
CA ARG A 80 4.91 6.52 27.68
C ARG A 80 6.01 5.94 28.56
N VAL A 81 6.73 4.94 28.08
CA VAL A 81 7.81 4.28 28.81
C VAL A 81 9.16 4.92 28.46
N LYS A 82 9.56 5.91 29.26
CA LYS A 82 10.78 6.69 29.04
C LYS A 82 12.03 5.94 29.53
N THR A 83 12.48 4.94 28.76
CA THR A 83 13.72 4.17 29.04
C THR A 83 14.73 4.36 27.91
N ARG A 84 15.99 3.93 28.17
CA ARG A 84 17.02 3.88 27.13
C ARG A 84 16.61 2.97 25.96
N LEU A 85 15.93 1.87 26.26
CA LEU A 85 15.42 0.93 25.26
C LEU A 85 14.36 1.60 24.36
N SER A 86 13.37 2.29 24.94
CA SER A 86 12.35 3.00 24.19
C SER A 86 12.94 4.04 23.23
N ASN A 87 13.91 4.82 23.71
CA ASN A 87 14.61 5.80 22.88
C ASN A 87 15.40 5.12 21.75
N THR A 88 16.11 4.03 22.03
CA THR A 88 16.84 3.29 21.01
C THR A 88 15.89 2.72 19.95
N LEU A 89 14.77 2.12 20.36
CA LEU A 89 13.75 1.62 19.44
C LEU A 89 13.19 2.74 18.55
N TYR A 90 12.88 3.89 19.13
CA TYR A 90 12.42 5.06 18.35
C TYR A 90 13.41 5.45 17.26
N TYR A 91 14.70 5.59 17.61
CA TYR A 91 15.72 5.95 16.63
C TYR A 91 15.95 4.86 15.58
N LEU A 92 15.81 3.57 15.94
CA LEU A 92 15.90 2.48 14.97
C LEU A 92 14.74 2.54 13.96
N PHE A 93 13.52 2.82 14.41
CA PHE A 93 12.38 3.01 13.50
C PHE A 93 12.59 4.23 12.59
N VAL A 94 13.05 5.36 13.13
CA VAL A 94 13.35 6.56 12.33
C VAL A 94 14.47 6.27 11.33
N PHE A 95 15.53 5.57 11.75
CA PHE A 95 16.63 5.19 10.87
C PHE A 95 16.17 4.29 9.73
N SER A 96 15.24 3.35 10.00
CA SER A 96 14.70 2.45 8.95
C SER A 96 14.02 3.20 7.80
N MET A 97 13.51 4.41 8.02
CA MET A 97 12.90 5.23 6.96
C MET A 97 13.92 5.78 5.96
N VAL A 98 15.19 5.92 6.38
CA VAL A 98 16.26 6.48 5.55
C VAL A 98 16.89 5.43 4.66
N VAL A 99 16.80 4.15 5.04
CA VAL A 99 17.38 3.04 4.27
C VAL A 99 16.55 2.76 3.02
N PRO A 100 17.09 2.99 1.80
CA PRO A 100 16.36 2.69 0.57
C PRO A 100 16.08 1.19 0.44
N PHE A 101 14.85 0.83 0.08
CA PHE A 101 14.48 -0.58 -0.15
C PHE A 101 15.43 -1.30 -1.10
N GLN A 102 15.88 -0.64 -2.16
CA GLN A 102 16.78 -1.19 -3.17
C GLN A 102 18.12 -1.70 -2.60
N MET A 103 18.59 -1.13 -1.49
CA MET A 103 19.83 -1.58 -0.84
C MET A 103 19.66 -2.92 -0.12
N VAL A 104 18.45 -3.22 0.36
CA VAL A 104 18.18 -4.41 1.17
C VAL A 104 17.38 -5.48 0.45
N MET A 105 16.84 -5.20 -0.73
CA MET A 105 15.84 -6.02 -1.41
C MET A 105 16.28 -7.46 -1.67
N PHE A 106 17.52 -7.69 -2.12
CA PHE A 106 18.01 -9.04 -2.41
C PHE A 106 18.27 -9.85 -1.14
N THR A 107 18.89 -9.22 -0.14
CA THR A 107 19.13 -9.85 1.17
C THR A 107 17.81 -10.18 1.84
N MET A 108 16.84 -9.28 1.75
CA MET A 108 15.51 -9.47 2.31
C MET A 108 14.73 -10.58 1.59
N SER A 109 14.80 -10.63 0.25
CA SER A 109 14.17 -11.71 -0.53
C SER A 109 14.76 -13.08 -0.15
N LYS A 110 16.10 -13.17 0.00
CA LYS A 110 16.76 -14.39 0.45
C LYS A 110 16.34 -14.78 1.88
N LEU A 111 16.25 -13.81 2.78
CA LEU A 111 15.79 -14.04 4.15
C LEU A 111 14.35 -14.52 4.18
N ALA A 112 13.48 -13.91 3.37
CA ALA A 112 12.09 -14.31 3.23
C ALA A 112 11.96 -15.76 2.74
N ASP A 113 12.80 -16.17 1.79
CA ASP A 113 12.86 -17.55 1.31
C ASP A 113 13.30 -18.52 2.42
N MET A 114 14.38 -18.20 3.12
CA MET A 114 14.89 -19.00 4.25
C MET A 114 13.85 -19.18 5.37
N LEU A 115 13.05 -18.15 5.65
CA LEU A 115 11.99 -18.14 6.66
C LEU A 115 10.66 -18.69 6.14
N LYS A 116 10.58 -19.12 4.87
CA LYS A 116 9.36 -19.60 4.21
C LYS A 116 8.23 -18.58 4.19
N LEU A 117 8.58 -17.30 4.04
CA LEU A 117 7.64 -16.19 3.93
C LEU A 117 7.20 -15.89 2.49
N ASN A 118 7.50 -16.78 1.53
CA ASN A 118 7.13 -16.67 0.11
C ASN A 118 5.64 -17.00 -0.11
N ASN A 119 4.77 -16.35 0.64
CA ASN A 119 3.34 -16.54 0.59
C ASN A 119 2.61 -15.23 0.98
N PRO A 120 1.30 -15.10 0.70
CA PRO A 120 0.57 -13.87 0.99
C PRO A 120 0.57 -13.43 2.47
N VAL A 121 0.60 -14.38 3.41
CA VAL A 121 0.68 -14.06 4.85
C VAL A 121 2.09 -13.56 5.20
N GLY A 122 3.13 -14.19 4.67
CA GLY A 122 4.52 -13.72 4.81
C GLY A 122 4.70 -12.31 4.28
N MET A 123 4.04 -11.95 3.17
CA MET A 123 4.04 -10.59 2.64
C MET A 123 3.51 -9.56 3.64
N ILE A 124 2.47 -9.89 4.41
CA ILE A 124 1.93 -9.01 5.46
C ILE A 124 2.99 -8.69 6.51
N PHE A 125 3.77 -9.68 6.94
CA PHE A 125 4.87 -9.46 7.91
C PHE A 125 6.00 -8.63 7.31
N LEU A 126 6.34 -8.83 6.05
CA LEU A 126 7.37 -8.04 5.37
C LEU A 126 6.94 -6.57 5.25
N TYR A 127 5.69 -6.32 4.87
CA TYR A 127 5.14 -4.97 4.83
C TYR A 127 5.06 -4.32 6.20
N LEU A 128 4.78 -5.08 7.27
CA LEU A 128 4.88 -4.56 8.64
C LEU A 128 6.29 -4.01 8.90
N GLY A 129 7.33 -4.77 8.54
CA GLY A 129 8.72 -4.34 8.72
C GLY A 129 9.03 -3.02 8.01
N PHE A 130 8.67 -2.89 6.73
CA PHE A 130 8.95 -1.69 5.95
C PHE A 130 8.02 -0.50 6.28
N GLY A 131 6.75 -0.77 6.62
CA GLY A 131 5.76 0.27 6.97
C GLY A 131 5.91 0.79 8.40
N ALA A 132 6.63 0.06 9.27
CA ALA A 132 6.71 0.38 10.69
C ALA A 132 7.41 1.71 10.97
N GLY A 133 8.49 2.05 10.26
CA GLY A 133 9.26 3.26 10.49
C GLY A 133 8.41 4.52 10.48
N LEU A 134 7.81 4.83 9.33
CA LEU A 134 6.96 5.99 9.15
C LEU A 134 5.74 5.96 10.08
N SER A 135 5.11 4.79 10.21
CA SER A 135 3.90 4.66 11.01
C SER A 135 4.16 4.90 12.50
N VAL A 136 5.23 4.34 13.07
CA VAL A 136 5.63 4.59 14.46
C VAL A 136 5.99 6.06 14.67
N PHE A 137 6.73 6.66 13.73
CA PHE A 137 7.06 8.08 13.80
C PHE A 137 5.81 8.96 13.87
N MET A 138 4.84 8.73 12.99
CA MET A 138 3.58 9.48 12.97
C MET A 138 2.78 9.28 14.25
N PHE A 139 2.62 8.04 14.71
CA PHE A 139 1.89 7.76 15.94
C PHE A 139 2.59 8.34 17.18
N CYS A 140 3.92 8.26 17.28
CA CYS A 140 4.67 8.89 18.39
C CYS A 140 4.44 10.40 18.45
N GLY A 141 4.40 11.06 17.28
CA GLY A 141 4.11 12.49 17.18
C GLY A 141 2.73 12.84 17.77
N PHE A 142 1.73 12.02 17.48
CA PHE A 142 0.37 12.26 17.94
C PHE A 142 0.16 11.82 19.41
N VAL A 143 0.69 10.69 19.84
CA VAL A 143 0.59 10.21 21.24
C VAL A 143 1.15 11.23 22.22
N LYS A 144 2.23 11.96 21.85
CA LYS A 144 2.77 13.05 22.69
C LYS A 144 1.79 14.18 22.95
N SER A 145 0.79 14.38 22.09
CA SER A 145 -0.23 15.41 22.26
C SER A 145 -1.42 14.97 23.12
N ILE A 146 -1.52 13.69 23.49
CA ILE A 146 -2.56 13.17 24.38
C ILE A 146 -2.14 13.42 25.83
N PRO A 147 -2.93 14.15 26.63
CA PRO A 147 -2.66 14.36 28.04
C PRO A 147 -2.56 13.03 28.80
N LEU A 148 -1.54 12.88 29.64
CA LEU A 148 -1.30 11.64 30.39
C LEU A 148 -2.41 11.38 31.41
N GLU A 149 -3.01 12.45 31.92
CA GLU A 149 -4.08 12.42 32.94
C GLU A 149 -5.30 11.62 32.50
N ILE A 150 -5.57 11.56 31.19
CA ILE A 150 -6.69 10.76 30.63
C ILE A 150 -6.40 9.27 30.79
N GLU A 151 -5.18 8.84 30.59
CA GLU A 151 -4.76 7.46 30.74
C GLU A 151 -4.64 7.07 32.23
N GLU A 152 -4.16 7.98 33.07
CA GLU A 152 -4.09 7.80 34.54
C GLU A 152 -5.47 7.67 35.15
N ALA A 153 -6.44 8.50 34.73
CA ALA A 153 -7.82 8.38 35.16
C ALA A 153 -8.43 7.01 34.83
N ALA A 154 -8.21 6.53 33.60
CA ALA A 154 -8.68 5.20 33.21
C ALA A 154 -8.03 4.07 34.04
N MET A 155 -6.77 4.20 34.42
CA MET A 155 -6.10 3.22 35.30
C MET A 155 -6.63 3.29 36.75
N ILE A 156 -6.95 4.48 37.26
CA ILE A 156 -7.60 4.64 38.57
C ILE A 156 -8.98 4.00 38.56
N ASP A 157 -9.72 4.09 37.44
CA ASP A 157 -11.03 3.43 37.26
C ASP A 157 -10.90 1.91 37.04
N GLY A 158 -9.69 1.34 37.15
CA GLY A 158 -9.44 -0.10 37.12
C GLY A 158 -9.17 -0.69 35.73
N CYS A 159 -8.97 0.13 34.71
CA CYS A 159 -8.56 -0.35 33.37
C CYS A 159 -7.15 -0.94 33.39
N THR A 160 -6.99 -2.12 32.81
CA THR A 160 -5.68 -2.67 32.50
C THR A 160 -5.01 -1.87 31.37
N PRO A 161 -3.67 -1.90 31.21
CA PRO A 161 -2.98 -1.19 30.13
C PRO A 161 -3.55 -1.51 28.74
N ILE A 162 -3.93 -2.77 28.50
CA ILE A 162 -4.53 -3.19 27.22
C ILE A 162 -5.91 -2.54 27.04
N GLN A 163 -6.73 -2.51 28.09
CA GLN A 163 -8.03 -1.83 28.04
C GLN A 163 -7.87 -0.33 27.85
N THR A 164 -6.94 0.31 28.56
CA THR A 164 -6.60 1.73 28.36
C THR A 164 -6.22 2.02 26.92
N PHE A 165 -5.38 1.16 26.32
CA PHE A 165 -5.02 1.33 24.92
C PHE A 165 -6.23 1.25 23.99
N PHE A 166 -7.01 0.18 24.05
CA PHE A 166 -8.10 -0.05 23.09
C PHE A 166 -9.33 0.84 23.33
N GLN A 167 -9.64 1.16 24.60
CA GLN A 167 -10.85 1.91 24.94
C GLN A 167 -10.63 3.42 24.99
N ILE A 168 -9.41 3.88 25.25
CA ILE A 168 -9.10 5.31 25.41
C ILE A 168 -8.14 5.80 24.32
N VAL A 169 -6.96 5.21 24.25
CA VAL A 169 -5.88 5.72 23.39
C VAL A 169 -6.21 5.51 21.91
N MET A 170 -6.59 4.31 21.49
CA MET A 170 -6.84 3.98 20.08
C MET A 170 -8.01 4.79 19.46
N PRO A 171 -9.14 5.02 20.15
CA PRO A 171 -10.18 5.94 19.68
C PRO A 171 -9.68 7.38 19.47
N ILE A 172 -8.83 7.89 20.36
CA ILE A 172 -8.22 9.23 20.22
C ILE A 172 -7.24 9.26 19.06
N LEU A 173 -6.49 8.15 18.84
CA LEU A 173 -5.56 8.02 17.71
C LEU A 173 -6.25 7.81 16.35
N LYS A 174 -7.58 7.60 16.31
CA LYS A 174 -8.34 7.29 15.10
C LYS A 174 -8.02 8.20 13.88
N PRO A 175 -7.94 9.53 14.02
CA PRO A 175 -7.60 10.39 12.89
C PRO A 175 -6.21 10.06 12.29
N THR A 176 -5.20 9.89 13.14
CA THR A 176 -3.84 9.52 12.71
C THR A 176 -3.82 8.10 12.13
N ALA A 177 -4.55 7.17 12.74
CA ALA A 177 -4.66 5.79 12.26
C ALA A 177 -5.24 5.73 10.83
N ILE A 178 -6.23 6.57 10.52
CA ILE A 178 -6.80 6.68 9.17
C ILE A 178 -5.73 7.17 8.19
N ILE A 179 -4.96 8.20 8.54
CA ILE A 179 -3.90 8.72 7.67
C ILE A 179 -2.82 7.66 7.42
N VAL A 180 -2.35 7.01 8.48
CA VAL A 180 -1.37 5.90 8.38
C VAL A 180 -1.92 4.77 7.52
N ALA A 181 -3.19 4.41 7.69
CA ALA A 181 -3.85 3.39 6.88
C ALA A 181 -3.89 3.77 5.40
N ILE A 182 -4.25 5.02 5.07
CA ILE A 182 -4.32 5.51 3.69
C ILE A 182 -2.93 5.46 3.03
N LEU A 183 -1.90 5.97 3.69
CA LEU A 183 -0.54 6.02 3.14
C LEU A 183 -0.01 4.61 2.87
N ASN A 184 -0.17 3.68 3.85
CA ASN A 184 0.28 2.31 3.68
C ASN A 184 -0.57 1.54 2.65
N ALA A 185 -1.90 1.75 2.59
CA ALA A 185 -2.76 1.11 1.60
C ALA A 185 -2.36 1.50 0.18
N MET A 186 -2.14 2.80 -0.07
CA MET A 186 -1.69 3.28 -1.38
C MET A 186 -0.32 2.73 -1.75
N TRP A 187 0.59 2.68 -0.80
CA TRP A 187 1.92 2.13 -1.04
C TRP A 187 1.88 0.63 -1.35
N VAL A 188 1.26 -0.19 -0.50
CA VAL A 188 1.19 -1.65 -0.65
C VAL A 188 0.43 -2.05 -1.92
N TRP A 189 -0.67 -1.36 -2.25
CA TRP A 189 -1.46 -1.66 -3.45
C TRP A 189 -0.68 -1.44 -4.74
N ASN A 190 0.14 -0.39 -4.80
CA ASN A 190 0.89 -0.04 -6.00
C ASN A 190 2.28 -0.71 -6.07
N ASP A 191 2.70 -1.40 -5.02
CA ASP A 191 4.04 -2.00 -4.99
C ASP A 191 4.13 -3.19 -5.93
N TYR A 192 5.12 -3.09 -6.81
CA TYR A 192 5.50 -4.15 -7.74
C TYR A 192 6.71 -4.93 -7.24
N LEU A 193 7.73 -4.22 -6.71
CA LEU A 193 9.07 -4.78 -6.58
C LEU A 193 9.17 -5.81 -5.46
N LEU A 194 8.63 -5.53 -4.28
CA LEU A 194 8.67 -6.48 -3.17
C LEU A 194 7.85 -7.74 -3.46
N PRO A 195 6.57 -7.66 -3.93
CA PRO A 195 5.81 -8.85 -4.32
C PRO A 195 6.48 -9.64 -5.45
N TYR A 196 7.06 -8.97 -6.44
CA TYR A 196 7.77 -9.63 -7.53
C TYR A 196 8.93 -10.48 -7.01
N LEU A 197 9.78 -9.93 -6.14
CA LEU A 197 10.95 -10.62 -5.61
C LEU A 197 10.62 -11.76 -4.64
N VAL A 198 9.53 -11.63 -3.88
CA VAL A 198 9.20 -12.59 -2.81
C VAL A 198 8.25 -13.67 -3.28
N ILE A 199 7.16 -13.32 -3.95
CA ILE A 199 6.12 -14.27 -4.35
C ILE A 199 5.96 -14.40 -5.87
N GLY A 200 6.31 -13.38 -6.64
CA GLY A 200 6.01 -13.32 -8.07
C GLY A 200 6.79 -14.30 -8.94
N VAL A 201 8.02 -14.67 -8.56
CA VAL A 201 8.91 -15.51 -9.37
C VAL A 201 8.70 -17.00 -9.06
N SER A 202 8.53 -17.35 -7.77
CA SER A 202 8.59 -18.71 -7.27
C SER A 202 7.24 -19.33 -6.89
N THR A 203 6.16 -18.55 -6.91
CA THR A 203 4.85 -19.00 -6.42
C THR A 203 3.71 -18.69 -7.41
N PRO A 204 2.54 -19.33 -7.28
CA PRO A 204 1.37 -18.99 -8.09
C PRO A 204 0.70 -17.67 -7.68
N TYR A 205 1.10 -17.09 -6.54
CA TYR A 205 0.52 -15.86 -6.03
C TYR A 205 1.07 -14.65 -6.78
N LYS A 206 0.19 -13.80 -7.29
CA LYS A 206 0.56 -12.58 -8.00
C LYS A 206 -0.31 -11.43 -7.53
N THR A 207 0.29 -10.27 -7.28
CA THR A 207 -0.46 -9.03 -7.12
C THR A 207 -0.77 -8.42 -8.47
N ILE A 208 -1.71 -7.46 -8.53
CA ILE A 208 -2.05 -6.79 -9.80
C ILE A 208 -0.83 -6.19 -10.50
N PRO A 209 0.05 -5.40 -9.84
CA PRO A 209 1.23 -4.87 -10.50
C PRO A 209 2.14 -5.96 -11.09
N VAL A 210 2.31 -7.08 -10.37
CA VAL A 210 3.08 -8.23 -10.86
C VAL A 210 2.39 -8.89 -12.05
N ALA A 211 1.08 -9.12 -11.98
CA ALA A 211 0.31 -9.75 -13.05
C ALA A 211 0.32 -8.91 -14.35
N VAL A 212 0.19 -7.59 -14.23
CA VAL A 212 0.28 -6.68 -15.39
C VAL A 212 1.66 -6.72 -16.04
N GLN A 213 2.72 -6.79 -15.23
CA GLN A 213 4.10 -6.85 -15.73
C GLN A 213 4.37 -8.12 -16.56
N TYR A 214 3.70 -9.23 -16.28
CA TYR A 214 3.84 -10.46 -17.09
C TYR A 214 3.34 -10.31 -18.53
N LEU A 215 2.48 -9.32 -18.84
CA LEU A 215 2.08 -9.00 -20.21
C LEU A 215 3.19 -8.33 -21.02
N MET A 216 4.24 -7.85 -20.36
CA MET A 216 5.40 -7.30 -21.05
C MET A 216 6.32 -8.34 -21.70
N GLY A 217 6.02 -9.62 -21.56
CA GLY A 217 6.62 -10.77 -22.27
C GLY A 217 8.14 -10.77 -22.42
N SER A 218 8.73 -11.96 -22.48
CA SER A 218 10.10 -12.12 -22.96
C SER A 218 10.12 -12.03 -24.51
N TYR A 219 11.19 -11.51 -25.10
CA TYR A 219 11.40 -11.43 -26.55
C TYR A 219 10.54 -10.42 -27.35
N GLY A 220 10.13 -9.31 -26.73
CA GLY A 220 9.50 -8.20 -27.46
C GLY A 220 8.02 -8.38 -27.84
N ALA A 221 7.39 -9.49 -27.48
CA ALA A 221 5.96 -9.71 -27.65
C ALA A 221 5.15 -8.99 -26.55
N LYS A 222 5.20 -7.66 -26.58
CA LYS A 222 4.46 -6.83 -25.60
C LYS A 222 3.00 -6.74 -25.99
N ASP A 223 2.12 -7.15 -25.09
CA ASP A 223 0.67 -7.02 -25.26
C ASP A 223 0.19 -5.70 -24.66
N TYR A 224 0.49 -4.60 -25.37
CA TYR A 224 0.14 -3.25 -24.90
C TYR A 224 -1.38 -3.05 -24.74
N GLY A 225 -2.20 -3.69 -25.59
CA GLY A 225 -3.65 -3.57 -25.50
C GLY A 225 -4.18 -4.14 -24.19
N SER A 226 -3.87 -5.40 -23.91
CA SER A 226 -4.24 -6.04 -22.64
C SER A 226 -3.63 -5.32 -21.43
N MET A 227 -2.40 -4.82 -21.54
CA MET A 227 -1.76 -4.06 -20.47
C MET A 227 -2.50 -2.76 -20.17
N MET A 228 -2.85 -1.96 -21.16
CA MET A 228 -3.62 -0.72 -20.99
C MET A 228 -5.00 -1.00 -20.38
N ALA A 229 -5.68 -2.05 -20.85
CA ALA A 229 -6.98 -2.46 -20.31
C ALA A 229 -6.88 -2.86 -18.82
N LEU A 230 -5.86 -3.62 -18.42
CA LEU A 230 -5.66 -3.99 -17.02
C LEU A 230 -5.23 -2.82 -16.14
N LEU A 231 -4.48 -1.86 -16.67
CA LEU A 231 -4.16 -0.63 -15.94
C LEU A 231 -5.44 0.18 -15.64
N VAL A 232 -6.38 0.26 -16.59
CA VAL A 232 -7.69 0.88 -16.33
C VAL A 232 -8.42 0.16 -15.18
N LEU A 233 -8.46 -1.17 -15.21
CA LEU A 233 -9.10 -1.95 -14.13
C LEU A 233 -8.37 -1.80 -12.78
N ALA A 234 -7.04 -1.73 -12.79
CA ALA A 234 -6.23 -1.57 -11.58
C ALA A 234 -6.38 -0.19 -10.92
N ILE A 235 -6.67 0.85 -11.70
CA ILE A 235 -6.88 2.22 -11.20
C ILE A 235 -8.25 2.38 -10.53
N ILE A 236 -9.27 1.63 -10.93
CA ILE A 236 -10.64 1.75 -10.38
C ILE A 236 -10.67 1.65 -8.85
N PRO A 237 -10.06 0.62 -8.20
CA PRO A 237 -10.05 0.52 -6.75
C PRO A 237 -9.33 1.70 -6.07
N ILE A 238 -8.27 2.21 -6.70
CA ILE A 238 -7.50 3.35 -6.18
C ILE A 238 -8.37 4.61 -6.18
N ILE A 239 -9.07 4.86 -7.29
CA ILE A 239 -10.00 6.00 -7.40
C ILE A 239 -11.13 5.87 -6.38
N ALA A 240 -11.75 4.70 -6.27
CA ALA A 240 -12.80 4.44 -5.28
C ALA A 240 -12.28 4.69 -3.86
N PHE A 241 -11.13 4.12 -3.51
CA PHE A 241 -10.49 4.32 -2.21
C PHE A 241 -10.18 5.80 -1.93
N TYR A 242 -9.63 6.53 -2.91
CA TYR A 242 -9.37 7.96 -2.79
C TYR A 242 -10.66 8.76 -2.53
N LEU A 243 -11.73 8.50 -3.27
CA LEU A 243 -13.01 9.19 -3.09
C LEU A 243 -13.61 8.96 -1.69
N PHE A 244 -13.44 7.77 -1.11
CA PHE A 244 -13.85 7.49 0.26
C PHE A 244 -12.96 8.18 1.30
N CYS A 245 -11.67 8.28 1.04
CA CYS A 245 -10.67 8.72 2.01
C CYS A 245 -10.35 10.23 1.92
N GLN A 246 -10.69 10.91 0.82
CA GLN A 246 -10.28 12.30 0.54
C GLN A 246 -10.62 13.28 1.68
N LYS A 247 -11.77 13.13 2.33
CA LYS A 247 -12.16 13.98 3.46
C LYS A 247 -11.19 13.86 4.64
N TYR A 248 -10.73 12.66 4.94
CA TYR A 248 -9.79 12.41 6.04
C TYR A 248 -8.38 12.91 5.72
N ILE A 249 -7.99 12.86 4.43
CA ILE A 249 -6.71 13.41 3.96
C ILE A 249 -6.71 14.93 4.17
N ILE A 250 -7.79 15.61 3.76
CA ILE A 250 -7.92 17.07 3.90
C ILE A 250 -7.92 17.46 5.39
N GLU A 251 -8.72 16.80 6.21
CA GLU A 251 -8.79 17.04 7.66
C GLU A 251 -7.43 16.84 8.34
N GLY A 252 -6.69 15.79 7.95
CA GLY A 252 -5.36 15.50 8.48
C GLY A 252 -4.30 16.53 8.10
N VAL A 253 -4.31 17.01 6.86
CA VAL A 253 -3.40 18.06 6.40
C VAL A 253 -3.69 19.39 7.13
N VAL A 254 -4.96 19.74 7.28
CA VAL A 254 -5.36 20.97 8.00
C VAL A 254 -4.97 20.89 9.48
N ALA A 255 -5.19 19.75 10.15
CA ALA A 255 -4.79 19.56 11.55
C ALA A 255 -3.27 19.63 11.76
N GLY A 256 -2.48 19.21 10.78
CA GLY A 256 -1.02 19.36 10.79
C GLY A 256 -0.54 20.78 10.56
N ALA A 257 -1.23 21.54 9.70
CA ALA A 257 -0.86 22.91 9.35
C ALA A 257 -1.19 23.96 10.44
N VAL A 258 -2.20 23.67 11.31
CA VAL A 258 -2.62 24.59 12.39
C VAL A 258 -1.71 24.50 13.63
N LYS A 259 -0.83 23.49 13.71
CA LYS A 259 0.12 23.31 14.83
C LYS A 259 1.53 23.87 14.56
N GLY A 260 1.73 24.58 13.44
CA GLY A 260 2.98 25.27 13.09
C GLY A 260 2.99 26.74 13.51
#